data_8b3b2ee4bf7ac6d83b016e2f97f536dd
#
_entry.id   8b3b2ee4bf7ac6d83b016e2f97f536dd
#
_cell.length_a   1.000
_cell.length_b   1.000
_cell.length_c   1.000
_cell.angle_alpha   90.00
_cell.angle_beta   90.00
_cell.angle_gamma   90.00
#
_symmetry.space_group_name_H-M   'P 1'
#
loop_
_entity.id
_entity.type
_entity.pdbx_description
1 polymer ?
#
loop_
_entity_poly.entity_id
_entity_poly.type
_entity_poly.pdbx_seq_one_letter_code
_entity_poly.pdbx_strand_id
1 'polypeptide(L)'
;MRYTQVKRVIDVILSVTGLLLLWPLMLVIAILIKLDSKGPVFFRQKRIGKGKSEFFILKYRTMRIDTPKDIPTHLLSNPEAYITRVGRFLRKTSLDELPQIFNILKGEMSIVGPRPALWNQDDLIAERDKYGANDVVPGLTGWAQINGRDELPIPEKARLDGEYVRQMGLGMDLKCFFKTIISVLKRDG
;
A
#
# COMPACT_ATOMS: atom_id res chain seq x y z
N MET A 1 -13.88 9.02 -22.74
CA MET A 1 -13.69 8.78 -21.30
C MET A 1 -12.29 9.20 -20.89
N ARG A 2 -12.12 9.95 -19.79
CA ARG A 2 -10.78 10.21 -19.26
C ARG A 2 -10.23 8.90 -18.67
N TYR A 3 -8.94 8.64 -18.82
CA TYR A 3 -8.31 7.41 -18.31
C TYR A 3 -8.63 7.11 -16.84
N THR A 4 -8.74 8.14 -16.02
CA THR A 4 -9.10 8.01 -14.59
C THR A 4 -10.44 7.31 -14.34
N GLN A 5 -11.44 7.48 -15.24
CA GLN A 5 -12.73 6.79 -15.15
C GLN A 5 -12.59 5.30 -15.53
N VAL A 6 -11.87 5.02 -16.63
CA VAL A 6 -11.57 3.63 -17.05
C VAL A 6 -10.79 2.92 -15.96
N LYS A 7 -9.75 3.57 -15.41
CA LYS A 7 -8.96 3.05 -14.31
C LYS A 7 -9.83 2.70 -13.10
N ARG A 8 -10.76 3.57 -12.72
CA ARG A 8 -11.68 3.30 -11.60
C ARG A 8 -12.54 2.04 -11.82
N VAL A 9 -13.04 1.86 -13.04
CA VAL A 9 -13.81 0.65 -13.40
C VAL A 9 -12.93 -0.60 -13.28
N ILE A 10 -11.71 -0.55 -13.79
CA ILE A 10 -10.74 -1.66 -13.68
C ILE A 10 -10.42 -1.95 -12.21
N ASP A 11 -10.15 -0.94 -11.40
CA ASP A 11 -9.88 -1.07 -9.96
C ASP A 11 -11.04 -1.79 -9.24
N VAL A 12 -12.28 -1.40 -9.52
CA VAL A 12 -13.47 -2.03 -8.91
C VAL A 12 -13.62 -3.48 -9.36
N ILE A 13 -13.53 -3.75 -10.66
CA ILE A 13 -13.68 -5.12 -11.20
C ILE A 13 -12.62 -6.04 -10.59
N LEU A 14 -11.34 -5.64 -10.63
CA LEU A 14 -10.25 -6.45 -10.09
C LEU A 14 -10.36 -6.63 -8.56
N SER A 15 -10.81 -5.61 -7.84
CA SER A 15 -10.99 -5.69 -6.39
C SER A 15 -12.16 -6.61 -6.01
N VAL A 16 -13.29 -6.54 -6.70
CA VAL A 16 -14.43 -7.46 -6.47
C VAL A 16 -14.01 -8.89 -6.79
N THR A 17 -13.38 -9.12 -7.94
CA THR A 17 -12.89 -10.46 -8.32
C THR A 17 -11.88 -10.97 -7.30
N GLY A 18 -10.91 -10.13 -6.91
CA GLY A 18 -9.93 -10.48 -5.88
C GLY A 18 -10.59 -10.84 -4.54
N LEU A 19 -11.59 -10.08 -4.10
CA LEU A 19 -12.31 -10.36 -2.86
C LEU A 19 -13.07 -11.69 -2.94
N LEU A 20 -13.77 -11.97 -4.06
CA LEU A 20 -14.50 -13.22 -4.26
C LEU A 20 -13.60 -14.45 -4.29
N LEU A 21 -12.38 -14.32 -4.82
CA LEU A 21 -11.41 -15.42 -4.88
C LEU A 21 -10.62 -15.60 -3.58
N LEU A 22 -10.28 -14.50 -2.92
CA LEU A 22 -9.34 -14.51 -1.78
C LEU A 22 -10.03 -14.50 -0.42
N TRP A 23 -11.35 -14.35 -0.33
CA TRP A 23 -12.03 -14.30 0.98
C TRP A 23 -11.78 -15.52 1.88
N PRO A 24 -11.66 -16.79 1.37
CA PRO A 24 -11.36 -17.92 2.25
C PRO A 24 -9.96 -17.80 2.85
N LEU A 25 -8.97 -17.40 2.02
CA LEU A 25 -7.61 -17.12 2.48
C LEU A 25 -7.59 -15.98 3.50
N MET A 26 -8.35 -14.92 3.24
CA MET A 26 -8.46 -13.77 4.15
C MET A 26 -9.04 -14.18 5.52
N LEU A 27 -10.00 -15.08 5.55
CA LEU A 27 -10.56 -15.63 6.78
C LEU A 27 -9.54 -16.47 7.55
N VAL A 28 -8.81 -17.36 6.87
CA VAL A 28 -7.74 -18.16 7.47
C VAL A 28 -6.66 -17.25 8.09
N ILE A 29 -6.21 -16.23 7.36
CA ILE A 29 -5.24 -15.26 7.89
C ILE A 29 -5.78 -14.56 9.15
N ALA A 30 -7.05 -14.15 9.15
CA ALA A 30 -7.69 -13.50 10.31
C ALA A 30 -7.68 -14.41 11.55
N ILE A 31 -7.98 -15.70 11.38
CA ILE A 31 -7.94 -16.70 12.45
C ILE A 31 -6.50 -16.87 12.95
N LEU A 32 -5.52 -17.04 12.07
CA LEU A 32 -4.11 -17.20 12.43
C LEU A 32 -3.58 -15.99 13.23
N ILE A 33 -3.95 -14.77 12.86
CA ILE A 33 -3.57 -13.55 13.60
C ILE A 33 -4.15 -13.57 15.02
N LYS A 34 -5.39 -14.02 15.18
CA LYS A 34 -6.04 -14.11 16.49
C LYS A 34 -5.41 -15.17 17.39
N LEU A 35 -4.97 -16.28 16.81
CA LEU A 35 -4.29 -17.36 17.56
C LEU A 35 -2.84 -16.98 17.91
N ASP A 36 -2.16 -16.22 17.06
CA ASP A 36 -0.75 -15.85 17.27
C ASP A 36 -0.55 -14.75 18.32
N SER A 37 -1.47 -13.79 18.43
CA SER A 37 -1.31 -12.69 19.39
C SER A 37 -2.63 -12.00 19.76
N LYS A 38 -2.71 -11.49 21.00
CA LYS A 38 -3.89 -10.74 21.50
C LYS A 38 -4.07 -9.42 20.71
N GLY A 39 -5.34 -9.06 20.45
CA GLY A 39 -5.71 -7.79 19.84
C GLY A 39 -6.56 -7.92 18.57
N PRO A 40 -6.79 -6.80 17.84
CA PRO A 40 -7.60 -6.79 16.61
C PRO A 40 -6.90 -7.50 15.47
N VAL A 41 -7.67 -8.03 14.50
CA VAL A 41 -7.15 -8.64 13.27
C VAL A 41 -6.55 -7.59 12.36
N PHE A 42 -7.23 -6.45 12.27
CA PHE A 42 -6.84 -5.37 11.37
C PHE A 42 -6.05 -4.29 12.09
N PHE A 43 -5.06 -3.78 11.39
CA PHE A 43 -4.33 -2.56 11.71
C PHE A 43 -4.83 -1.42 10.84
N ARG A 44 -5.02 -0.26 11.42
CA ARG A 44 -5.45 0.97 10.74
C ARG A 44 -4.45 2.07 11.01
N GLN A 45 -4.03 2.75 9.95
CA GLN A 45 -3.07 3.85 10.05
C GLN A 45 -3.51 5.01 9.16
N LYS A 46 -3.42 6.23 9.69
CA LYS A 46 -3.79 7.44 8.97
C LYS A 46 -2.80 7.72 7.84
N ARG A 47 -3.30 7.95 6.66
CA ARG A 47 -2.54 8.21 5.43
C ARG A 47 -3.11 9.39 4.66
N ILE A 48 -2.28 9.94 3.78
CA ILE A 48 -2.66 11.00 2.86
C ILE A 48 -3.16 10.38 1.55
N GLY A 49 -4.36 10.79 1.15
CA GLY A 49 -5.05 10.41 -0.07
C GLY A 49 -4.98 11.51 -1.14
N LYS A 50 -5.86 11.39 -2.13
CA LYS A 50 -5.99 12.36 -3.23
C LYS A 50 -6.34 13.76 -2.70
N GLY A 51 -5.67 14.79 -3.23
CA GLY A 51 -5.87 16.18 -2.82
C GLY A 51 -5.53 16.43 -1.35
N LYS A 52 -4.61 15.62 -0.79
CA LYS A 52 -4.20 15.66 0.62
C LYS A 52 -5.31 15.33 1.62
N SER A 53 -6.39 14.67 1.16
CA SER A 53 -7.42 14.15 2.07
C SER A 53 -6.83 13.06 2.98
N GLU A 54 -7.35 12.95 4.18
CA GLU A 54 -6.92 11.91 5.11
C GLU A 54 -7.83 10.68 5.00
N PHE A 55 -7.24 9.49 5.05
CA PHE A 55 -7.97 8.24 5.14
C PHE A 55 -7.23 7.22 6.01
N PHE A 56 -7.90 6.14 6.39
CA PHE A 56 -7.27 5.05 7.12
C PHE A 56 -7.00 3.86 6.20
N ILE A 57 -5.70 3.60 5.94
CA ILE A 57 -5.29 2.38 5.25
C ILE A 57 -5.59 1.16 6.13
N LEU A 58 -6.11 0.10 5.54
CA LEU A 58 -6.45 -1.13 6.22
C LEU A 58 -5.43 -2.22 5.87
N LYS A 59 -4.84 -2.84 6.90
CA LYS A 59 -3.90 -3.97 6.76
C LYS A 59 -4.22 -5.06 7.77
N TYR A 60 -3.73 -6.26 7.56
CA TYR A 60 -3.64 -7.22 8.64
C TYR A 60 -2.58 -6.77 9.65
N ARG A 61 -2.87 -7.01 10.94
CA ARG A 61 -1.92 -6.74 12.00
C ARG A 61 -0.76 -7.74 11.93
N THR A 62 0.44 -7.22 11.79
CA THR A 62 1.70 -7.99 11.73
C THR A 62 2.59 -7.76 12.93
N MET A 63 2.20 -6.81 13.79
CA MET A 63 2.97 -6.40 14.97
C MET A 63 2.10 -6.44 16.22
N ARG A 64 2.74 -6.51 17.37
CA ARG A 64 2.09 -6.47 18.70
C ARG A 64 1.36 -5.14 18.90
N ILE A 65 0.35 -5.15 19.78
CA ILE A 65 -0.50 -3.97 20.04
C ILE A 65 0.24 -2.83 20.74
N ASP A 66 1.35 -3.14 21.43
CA ASP A 66 2.22 -2.20 22.13
C ASP A 66 3.23 -1.49 21.22
N THR A 67 3.21 -1.78 19.92
CA THR A 67 4.06 -1.12 18.92
C THR A 67 3.63 0.32 18.69
N PRO A 68 4.57 1.31 18.63
CA PRO A 68 4.26 2.68 18.23
C PRO A 68 3.62 2.73 16.84
N LYS A 69 2.47 3.42 16.70
CA LYS A 69 1.65 3.39 15.47
C LYS A 69 2.03 4.45 14.45
N ASP A 70 2.54 5.58 14.91
CA ASP A 70 2.77 6.78 14.07
C ASP A 70 4.24 6.93 13.64
N ILE A 71 5.04 5.89 13.84
CA ILE A 71 6.43 5.82 13.41
C ILE A 71 6.55 4.79 12.28
N PRO A 72 7.19 5.13 11.15
CA PRO A 72 7.53 4.16 10.12
C PRO A 72 8.34 3.00 10.70
N THR A 73 8.05 1.77 10.31
CA THR A 73 8.69 0.57 10.89
C THR A 73 10.23 0.61 10.81
N HIS A 74 10.79 1.16 9.73
CA HIS A 74 12.24 1.26 9.54
C HIS A 74 12.93 2.28 10.48
N LEU A 75 12.16 3.14 11.12
CA LEU A 75 12.65 4.11 12.12
C LEU A 75 12.52 3.61 13.57
N LEU A 76 11.92 2.42 13.80
CA LEU A 76 11.87 1.81 15.12
C LEU A 76 13.26 1.28 15.51
N SER A 77 13.65 1.46 16.76
CA SER A 77 14.96 1.03 17.29
C SER A 77 15.17 -0.50 17.26
N ASN A 78 14.08 -1.29 17.32
CA ASN A 78 14.12 -2.76 17.21
C ASN A 78 12.79 -3.27 16.63
N PRO A 79 12.53 -3.10 15.33
CA PRO A 79 11.25 -3.48 14.73
C PRO A 79 10.95 -4.98 14.84
N GLU A 80 11.96 -5.84 14.79
CA GLU A 80 11.82 -7.29 14.84
C GLU A 80 11.22 -7.79 16.17
N ALA A 81 11.47 -7.10 17.28
CA ALA A 81 10.91 -7.45 18.59
C ALA A 81 9.38 -7.30 18.67
N TYR A 82 8.82 -6.47 17.81
CA TYR A 82 7.38 -6.23 17.75
C TYR A 82 6.66 -7.10 16.72
N ILE A 83 7.38 -7.69 15.76
CA ILE A 83 6.77 -8.48 14.67
C ILE A 83 6.37 -9.85 15.21
N THR A 84 5.08 -10.22 15.03
CA THR A 84 4.57 -11.52 15.43
C THR A 84 5.04 -12.63 14.47
N ARG A 85 4.90 -13.92 14.85
CA ARG A 85 5.31 -15.04 13.99
C ARG A 85 4.53 -15.05 12.68
N VAL A 86 3.20 -14.98 12.75
CA VAL A 86 2.33 -14.88 11.58
C VAL A 86 2.61 -13.57 10.83
N GLY A 87 2.84 -12.46 11.55
CA GLY A 87 3.17 -11.17 10.98
C GLY A 87 4.42 -11.19 10.10
N ARG A 88 5.46 -11.94 10.48
CA ARG A 88 6.69 -12.08 9.68
C ARG A 88 6.39 -12.75 8.34
N PHE A 89 5.63 -13.83 8.34
CA PHE A 89 5.20 -14.50 7.12
C PHE A 89 4.35 -13.55 6.22
N LEU A 90 3.36 -12.87 6.81
CA LEU A 90 2.49 -11.97 6.08
C LEU A 90 3.27 -10.81 5.41
N ARG A 91 4.26 -10.23 6.11
CA ARG A 91 5.13 -9.18 5.57
C ARG A 91 6.04 -9.69 4.45
N LYS A 92 6.61 -10.88 4.61
CA LYS A 92 7.45 -11.51 3.59
C LYS A 92 6.66 -11.71 2.29
N THR A 93 5.43 -12.17 2.38
CA THR A 93 4.55 -12.47 1.24
C THR A 93 3.68 -11.29 0.80
N SER A 94 3.75 -10.14 1.48
CA SER A 94 2.86 -8.97 1.28
C SER A 94 1.35 -9.26 1.44
N LEU A 95 1.00 -10.40 2.04
CA LEU A 95 -0.40 -10.75 2.32
C LEU A 95 -1.05 -9.85 3.38
N ASP A 96 -0.24 -9.16 4.19
CA ASP A 96 -0.73 -8.15 5.14
C ASP A 96 -1.46 -7.00 4.45
N GLU A 97 -1.22 -6.76 3.18
CA GLU A 97 -1.82 -5.68 2.40
C GLU A 97 -3.16 -6.05 1.75
N LEU A 98 -3.59 -7.32 1.76
CA LEU A 98 -4.86 -7.75 1.17
C LEU A 98 -6.09 -6.95 1.62
N PRO A 99 -6.24 -6.52 2.89
CA PRO A 99 -7.39 -5.73 3.31
C PRO A 99 -7.49 -4.35 2.64
N GLN A 100 -6.42 -3.86 1.98
CA GLN A 100 -6.48 -2.62 1.20
C GLN A 100 -7.45 -2.71 0.00
N ILE A 101 -7.86 -3.91 -0.40
CA ILE A 101 -8.97 -4.11 -1.36
C ILE A 101 -10.21 -3.30 -0.94
N PHE A 102 -10.52 -3.22 0.35
CA PHE A 102 -11.64 -2.41 0.84
C PHE A 102 -11.40 -0.90 0.66
N ASN A 103 -10.17 -0.41 0.81
CA ASN A 103 -9.83 0.99 0.51
C ASN A 103 -9.99 1.28 -0.99
N ILE A 104 -9.61 0.32 -1.86
CA ILE A 104 -9.77 0.46 -3.31
C ILE A 104 -11.26 0.50 -3.66
N LEU A 105 -12.08 -0.40 -3.11
CA LEU A 105 -13.52 -0.43 -3.36
C LEU A 105 -14.22 0.87 -2.92
N LYS A 106 -13.78 1.48 -1.82
CA LYS A 106 -14.27 2.79 -1.36
C LYS A 106 -13.82 3.97 -2.25
N GLY A 107 -12.76 3.80 -3.06
CA GLY A 107 -12.18 4.87 -3.86
C GLY A 107 -11.11 5.70 -3.13
N GLU A 108 -10.74 5.31 -1.93
CA GLU A 108 -9.65 5.92 -1.15
C GLU A 108 -8.28 5.57 -1.74
N MET A 109 -8.20 4.41 -2.42
CA MET A 109 -7.01 3.89 -3.09
C MET A 109 -7.34 3.35 -4.50
N SER A 110 -6.30 3.11 -5.27
CA SER A 110 -6.26 2.43 -6.55
C SER A 110 -5.29 1.24 -6.49
N ILE A 111 -5.34 0.33 -7.43
CA ILE A 111 -4.33 -0.74 -7.56
C ILE A 111 -2.96 -0.14 -7.85
N VAL A 112 -2.89 0.80 -8.79
CA VAL A 112 -1.64 1.46 -9.18
C VAL A 112 -1.72 2.97 -8.93
N GLY A 113 -0.69 3.52 -8.30
CA GLY A 113 -0.58 4.95 -7.98
C GLY A 113 0.58 5.22 -7.02
N PRO A 114 0.88 6.49 -6.70
CA PRO A 114 1.83 6.84 -5.65
C PRO A 114 1.46 6.18 -4.31
N ARG A 115 2.43 5.59 -3.61
CA ARG A 115 2.15 4.99 -2.29
C ARG A 115 1.66 6.04 -1.31
N PRO A 116 0.56 5.81 -0.56
CA PRO A 116 0.04 6.83 0.36
C PRO A 116 1.06 7.16 1.46
N ALA A 117 1.42 8.46 1.58
CA ALA A 117 2.30 8.96 2.62
C ALA A 117 1.66 8.81 4.01
N LEU A 118 2.46 8.69 5.07
CA LEU A 118 1.95 8.90 6.43
C LEU A 118 1.46 10.35 6.57
N TRP A 119 0.47 10.55 7.41
CA TRP A 119 -0.13 11.86 7.64
C TRP A 119 0.87 12.91 8.17
N ASN A 120 1.96 12.47 8.80
CA ASN A 120 3.04 13.28 9.38
C ASN A 120 4.34 13.26 8.56
N GLN A 121 4.31 12.85 7.31
CA GLN A 121 5.43 12.92 6.36
C GLN A 121 5.37 14.20 5.53
N ASP A 122 5.44 15.36 6.20
CA ASP A 122 5.26 16.68 5.58
C ASP A 122 6.29 16.94 4.48
N ASP A 123 7.52 16.47 4.65
CA ASP A 123 8.61 16.56 3.69
C ASP A 123 8.30 15.85 2.37
N LEU A 124 7.80 14.59 2.43
CA LEU A 124 7.38 13.85 1.24
C LEU A 124 6.15 14.49 0.58
N ILE A 125 5.19 14.95 1.40
CA ILE A 125 3.96 15.59 0.90
C ILE A 125 4.30 16.88 0.15
N ALA A 126 5.17 17.74 0.74
CA ALA A 126 5.62 18.97 0.12
C ALA A 126 6.42 18.72 -1.17
N GLU A 127 7.30 17.72 -1.18
CA GLU A 127 8.06 17.38 -2.38
C GLU A 127 7.18 16.88 -3.53
N ARG A 128 6.15 16.08 -3.23
CA ARG A 128 5.16 15.59 -4.20
C ARG A 128 4.29 16.69 -4.82
N ASP A 129 4.06 17.79 -4.11
CA ASP A 129 3.31 18.94 -4.66
C ASP A 129 3.99 19.51 -5.92
N LYS A 130 5.32 19.52 -5.97
CA LYS A 130 6.09 19.99 -7.13
C LYS A 130 5.80 19.20 -8.41
N TYR A 131 5.27 17.99 -8.28
CA TYR A 131 5.04 17.06 -9.39
C TYR A 131 3.56 16.70 -9.57
N GLY A 132 2.64 17.27 -8.79
CA GLY A 132 1.21 16.94 -8.83
C GLY A 132 0.89 15.51 -8.35
N ALA A 133 1.81 14.88 -7.60
CA ALA A 133 1.65 13.49 -7.18
C ALA A 133 0.63 13.32 -6.03
N ASN A 134 0.27 14.41 -5.35
CA ASN A 134 -0.81 14.42 -4.36
C ASN A 134 -2.22 14.57 -4.98
N ASP A 135 -2.33 14.91 -6.27
CA ASP A 135 -3.61 15.15 -6.95
C ASP A 135 -4.26 13.90 -7.52
N VAL A 136 -3.56 12.77 -7.45
CA VAL A 136 -4.06 11.47 -7.91
C VAL A 136 -4.40 10.55 -6.74
N VAL A 137 -5.24 9.55 -6.99
CA VAL A 137 -5.58 8.52 -6.00
C VAL A 137 -4.33 7.69 -5.71
N PRO A 138 -3.93 7.50 -4.44
CA PRO A 138 -2.77 6.69 -4.08
C PRO A 138 -2.99 5.22 -4.42
N GLY A 139 -1.88 4.49 -4.66
CA GLY A 139 -1.90 3.11 -5.10
C GLY A 139 -1.45 2.09 -4.04
N LEU A 140 -1.92 0.85 -4.22
CA LEU A 140 -1.38 -0.32 -3.53
C LEU A 140 0.06 -0.57 -4.00
N THR A 141 0.30 -0.45 -5.31
CA THR A 141 1.63 -0.41 -5.92
C THR A 141 1.80 0.83 -6.79
N GLY A 142 3.03 1.14 -7.22
CA GLY A 142 3.30 2.31 -8.05
C GLY A 142 4.73 2.37 -8.57
N TRP A 143 4.99 3.37 -9.40
CA TRP A 143 6.24 3.51 -10.13
C TRP A 143 7.47 3.65 -9.21
N ALA A 144 7.39 4.48 -8.16
CA ALA A 144 8.46 4.59 -7.17
C ALA A 144 8.70 3.26 -6.42
N GLN A 145 7.62 2.52 -6.09
CA GLN A 145 7.72 1.26 -5.37
C GLN A 145 8.47 0.17 -6.15
N ILE A 146 8.30 0.09 -7.47
CA ILE A 146 8.99 -0.91 -8.31
C ILE A 146 10.41 -0.50 -8.70
N ASN A 147 10.82 0.75 -8.42
CA ASN A 147 12.14 1.29 -8.76
C ASN A 147 13.02 1.59 -7.52
N GLY A 148 12.69 1.11 -6.31
CA GLY A 148 13.54 1.24 -5.12
C GLY A 148 12.79 1.33 -3.80
N ARG A 149 11.44 1.44 -3.81
CA ARG A 149 10.58 1.37 -2.61
C ARG A 149 10.93 2.39 -1.52
N ASP A 150 11.11 1.90 -0.30
CA ASP A 150 11.34 2.72 0.90
C ASP A 150 12.80 3.21 1.00
N GLU A 151 13.73 2.61 0.26
CA GLU A 151 15.15 2.97 0.23
C GLU A 151 15.44 4.25 -0.57
N LEU A 152 14.49 4.66 -1.43
CA LEU A 152 14.63 5.88 -2.22
C LEU A 152 14.63 7.14 -1.35
N PRO A 153 15.56 8.08 -1.57
CA PRO A 153 15.49 9.42 -0.99
C PRO A 153 14.17 10.12 -1.38
N ILE A 154 13.66 10.98 -0.51
CA ILE A 154 12.37 11.67 -0.71
C ILE A 154 12.28 12.39 -2.06
N PRO A 155 13.30 13.19 -2.49
CA PRO A 155 13.22 13.86 -3.78
C PRO A 155 13.10 12.89 -4.97
N GLU A 156 13.81 11.78 -4.93
CA GLU A 156 13.77 10.77 -6.00
C GLU A 156 12.43 10.02 -5.99
N LYS A 157 11.91 9.70 -4.81
CA LYS A 157 10.58 9.10 -4.65
C LYS A 157 9.50 10.00 -5.23
N ALA A 158 9.50 11.29 -4.90
CA ALA A 158 8.54 12.26 -5.40
C ALA A 158 8.69 12.48 -6.91
N ARG A 159 9.92 12.48 -7.44
CA ARG A 159 10.18 12.57 -8.89
C ARG A 159 9.58 11.39 -9.65
N LEU A 160 9.78 10.18 -9.16
CA LEU A 160 9.21 8.96 -9.76
C LEU A 160 7.68 8.93 -9.66
N ASP A 161 7.10 9.38 -8.54
CA ASP A 161 5.66 9.54 -8.41
C ASP A 161 5.12 10.56 -9.43
N GLY A 162 5.84 11.66 -9.66
CA GLY A 162 5.51 12.65 -10.70
C GLY A 162 5.68 12.09 -12.11
N GLU A 163 6.65 11.22 -12.34
CA GLU A 163 6.80 10.52 -13.63
C GLU A 163 5.57 9.63 -13.91
N TYR A 164 5.11 8.90 -12.89
CA TYR A 164 3.86 8.14 -12.99
C TYR A 164 2.68 9.04 -13.36
N VAL A 165 2.52 10.18 -12.70
CA VAL A 165 1.40 11.12 -12.97
C VAL A 165 1.41 11.62 -14.41
N ARG A 166 2.59 11.99 -14.93
CA ARG A 166 2.73 12.45 -16.32
C ARG A 166 2.45 11.36 -17.35
N GLN A 167 2.78 10.11 -17.04
CA GLN A 167 2.62 8.96 -17.94
C GLN A 167 1.42 8.08 -17.60
N MET A 168 0.54 8.53 -16.69
CA MET A 168 -0.59 7.76 -16.21
C MET A 168 -1.49 7.30 -17.35
N GLY A 169 -1.56 5.98 -17.54
CA GLY A 169 -2.28 5.32 -18.61
C GLY A 169 -2.24 3.81 -18.43
N LEU A 170 -3.01 3.08 -19.24
CA LEU A 170 -3.12 1.62 -19.15
C LEU A 170 -1.74 0.93 -19.26
N GLY A 171 -0.88 1.40 -20.18
CA GLY A 171 0.46 0.83 -20.34
C GLY A 171 1.35 0.99 -19.10
N MET A 172 1.32 2.18 -18.45
CA MET A 172 2.07 2.42 -17.22
C MET A 172 1.51 1.57 -16.06
N ASP A 173 0.19 1.48 -15.95
CA ASP A 173 -0.44 0.67 -14.90
C ASP A 173 -0.13 -0.82 -15.07
N LEU A 174 -0.19 -1.36 -16.28
CA LEU A 174 0.21 -2.75 -16.55
C LEU A 174 1.68 -2.98 -16.23
N LYS A 175 2.57 -2.04 -16.63
CA LYS A 175 4.00 -2.13 -16.31
C LYS A 175 4.26 -2.17 -14.81
N CYS A 176 3.59 -1.31 -14.03
CA CYS A 176 3.67 -1.31 -12.57
C CYS A 176 3.15 -2.63 -11.99
N PHE A 177 2.00 -3.09 -12.44
CA PHE A 177 1.36 -4.31 -11.96
C PHE A 177 2.25 -5.54 -12.18
N PHE A 178 2.70 -5.81 -13.40
CA PHE A 178 3.55 -6.98 -13.69
C PHE A 178 4.91 -6.92 -13.01
N LYS A 179 5.56 -5.75 -12.97
CA LYS A 179 6.82 -5.59 -12.23
C LYS A 179 6.64 -5.83 -10.73
N THR A 180 5.50 -5.47 -10.15
CA THR A 180 5.19 -5.77 -8.75
C THR A 180 5.11 -7.27 -8.52
N ILE A 181 4.40 -8.01 -9.36
CA ILE A 181 4.32 -9.47 -9.25
C ILE A 181 5.72 -10.09 -9.29
N ILE A 182 6.53 -9.71 -10.28
CA ILE A 182 7.91 -10.20 -10.42
C ILE A 182 8.74 -9.85 -9.17
N SER A 183 8.59 -8.64 -8.64
CA SER A 183 9.31 -8.19 -7.44
C SER A 183 8.91 -8.93 -6.17
N VAL A 184 7.64 -9.31 -6.03
CA VAL A 184 7.15 -10.12 -4.91
C VAL A 184 7.69 -11.55 -5.03
N LEU A 185 7.62 -12.16 -6.21
CA LEU A 185 8.13 -13.53 -6.44
C LEU A 185 9.65 -13.63 -6.25
N LYS A 186 10.42 -12.60 -6.60
CA LYS A 186 11.89 -12.59 -6.41
C LYS A 186 12.33 -12.39 -4.96
N ARG A 187 11.44 -11.99 -4.05
CA ARG A 187 11.76 -11.83 -2.61
C ARG A 187 11.95 -13.17 -1.87
N ASP A 188 11.58 -14.29 -2.48
CA ASP A 188 11.69 -15.63 -1.91
C ASP A 188 12.97 -16.37 -2.30
N GLY A 189 13.94 -15.69 -2.98
CA GLY A 189 15.24 -16.21 -3.35
C GLY A 189 16.35 -15.66 -2.48
#